data_9d32b360d10c0d642aeb0f34818f5627
#
_entry.id   9d32b360d10c0d642aeb0f34818f5627
#
_cell.length_a   1.000
_cell.length_b   1.000
_cell.length_c   1.000
_cell.angle_alpha   90.00
_cell.angle_beta   90.00
_cell.angle_gamma   90.00
#
_symmetry.space_group_name_H-M   'P 1'
#
loop_
_entity.id
_entity.type
_entity.pdbx_description
1 polymer ?
#
loop_
_entity_poly.entity_id
_entity_poly.type
_entity_poly.pdbx_seq_one_letter_code
_entity_poly.pdbx_strand_id
1 'polypeptide(L)'
;NAGAIHSYLIDQVGKTNNLALLTKEQYRYAIYSIKMEGVELNYFDTKLAIDKRGIYDFKNYITNHFAYKSEYEQDILKQIVSITISSQDFNEINKQFNKLKSEILSKSFTATKQLCLLGALEIARSSSKYWLDAKQNQLNPYHQFFENYQKPYFPDCVTIIDICMFAISYDEYLENGYNPTQAETAAAQDAAYQSGLAGMAGGACV
;
A
#
# COMPACT_ATOMS: atom_id res chain seq x y z
N ASN A 1 10.95 -2.15 -7.80
CA ASN A 1 9.49 -2.16 -8.04
C ASN A 1 8.76 -2.31 -6.70
N ALA A 2 8.21 -1.21 -6.20
CA ALA A 2 7.55 -1.10 -4.90
C ALA A 2 6.46 -2.19 -4.68
N GLY A 3 5.61 -2.42 -5.68
CA GLY A 3 4.53 -3.40 -5.58
C GLY A 3 5.03 -4.84 -5.39
N ALA A 4 6.11 -5.22 -6.06
CA ALA A 4 6.70 -6.56 -5.89
C ALA A 4 7.29 -6.73 -4.49
N ILE A 5 7.97 -5.71 -3.97
CA ILE A 5 8.53 -5.70 -2.61
C ILE A 5 7.40 -5.83 -1.59
N HIS A 6 6.37 -5.02 -1.71
CA HIS A 6 5.21 -5.01 -0.82
C HIS A 6 4.56 -6.40 -0.71
N SER A 7 4.16 -6.99 -1.83
CA SER A 7 3.50 -8.31 -1.81
C SER A 7 4.42 -9.43 -1.35
N TYR A 8 5.72 -9.37 -1.71
CA TYR A 8 6.71 -10.32 -1.24
C TYR A 8 6.82 -10.32 0.29
N LEU A 9 6.91 -9.15 0.91
CA LEU A 9 7.05 -9.03 2.36
C LEU A 9 5.84 -9.58 3.10
N ILE A 10 4.63 -9.22 2.67
CA ILE A 10 3.38 -9.73 3.27
C ILE A 10 3.30 -11.24 3.14
N ASP A 11 3.58 -11.78 1.96
CA ASP A 11 3.53 -13.21 1.68
C ASP A 11 4.57 -14.00 2.51
N GLN A 12 5.80 -13.48 2.61
CA GLN A 12 6.86 -14.12 3.41
C GLN A 12 6.48 -14.19 4.89
N VAL A 13 6.03 -13.09 5.47
CA VAL A 13 5.62 -13.09 6.88
C VAL A 13 4.42 -14.00 7.09
N GLY A 14 3.45 -14.00 6.18
CA GLY A 14 2.28 -14.88 6.24
C GLY A 14 2.64 -16.37 6.20
N LYS A 15 3.60 -16.76 5.37
CA LYS A 15 4.03 -18.16 5.21
C LYS A 15 4.92 -18.66 6.35
N THR A 16 5.69 -17.78 6.97
CA THR A 16 6.69 -18.15 7.98
C THR A 16 6.20 -18.04 9.41
N ASN A 17 5.03 -17.45 9.63
CA ASN A 17 4.49 -17.20 10.96
C ASN A 17 3.05 -17.68 11.11
N ASN A 18 2.65 -18.01 12.34
CA ASN A 18 1.25 -18.18 12.67
C ASN A 18 0.63 -16.80 12.94
N LEU A 19 0.04 -16.20 11.90
CA LEU A 19 -0.49 -14.83 11.93
C LEU A 19 -1.51 -14.59 13.06
N ALA A 20 -2.29 -15.61 13.42
CA ALA A 20 -3.32 -15.49 14.48
C ALA A 20 -2.71 -15.29 15.88
N LEU A 21 -1.44 -15.58 16.05
CA LEU A 21 -0.74 -15.48 17.33
C LEU A 21 0.23 -14.28 17.39
N LEU A 22 0.42 -13.57 16.29
CA LEU A 22 1.35 -12.43 16.26
C LEU A 22 0.74 -11.19 16.93
N THR A 23 1.49 -10.60 17.85
CA THR A 23 1.22 -9.22 18.27
C THR A 23 1.62 -8.24 17.16
N LYS A 24 1.13 -7.00 17.26
CA LYS A 24 1.51 -5.90 16.35
C LYS A 24 3.04 -5.73 16.30
N GLU A 25 3.72 -5.77 17.44
CA GLU A 25 5.17 -5.63 17.55
C GLU A 25 5.91 -6.81 16.91
N GLN A 26 5.41 -8.03 17.11
CA GLN A 26 6.00 -9.22 16.49
C GLN A 26 5.82 -9.20 14.96
N TYR A 27 4.66 -8.78 14.48
CA TYR A 27 4.41 -8.61 13.03
C TYR A 27 5.34 -7.54 12.46
N ARG A 28 5.46 -6.40 13.14
CA ARG A 28 6.41 -5.35 12.78
C ARG A 28 7.84 -5.87 12.69
N TYR A 29 8.31 -6.56 13.73
CA TYR A 29 9.64 -7.15 13.72
C TYR A 29 9.82 -8.13 12.55
N ALA A 30 8.83 -8.97 12.27
CA ALA A 30 8.87 -9.91 11.17
C ALA A 30 9.03 -9.22 9.80
N ILE A 31 8.26 -8.15 9.52
CA ILE A 31 8.38 -7.37 8.28
C ILE A 31 9.77 -6.72 8.16
N TYR A 32 10.23 -6.01 9.21
CA TYR A 32 11.47 -5.23 9.13
C TYR A 32 12.75 -6.08 9.30
N SER A 33 12.63 -7.32 9.75
CA SER A 33 13.78 -8.26 9.79
C SER A 33 14.11 -8.87 8.42
N ILE A 34 13.21 -8.77 7.44
CA ILE A 34 13.48 -9.21 6.07
C ILE A 34 14.40 -8.17 5.42
N LYS A 35 15.67 -8.54 5.26
CA LYS A 35 16.66 -7.65 4.66
C LYS A 35 16.37 -7.45 3.18
N MET A 36 16.26 -6.19 2.78
CA MET A 36 16.19 -5.79 1.38
C MET A 36 17.58 -5.28 0.96
N GLU A 37 18.07 -5.74 -0.19
CA GLU A 37 19.40 -5.35 -0.68
C GLU A 37 19.53 -3.82 -0.80
N GLY A 38 20.60 -3.28 -0.21
CA GLY A 38 20.96 -1.86 -0.33
C GLY A 38 20.22 -0.90 0.58
N VAL A 39 19.38 -1.39 1.51
CA VAL A 39 18.63 -0.53 2.43
C VAL A 39 18.86 -0.98 3.88
N GLU A 40 19.56 -0.14 4.66
CA GLU A 40 19.49 -0.20 6.11
C GLU A 40 18.34 0.69 6.56
N LEU A 41 17.25 0.07 6.99
CA LEU A 41 16.06 0.82 7.40
C LEU A 41 16.20 1.29 8.85
N ASN A 42 16.20 2.61 9.01
CA ASN A 42 15.82 3.21 10.28
C ASN A 42 14.29 3.34 10.29
N TYR A 43 13.64 2.62 11.17
CA TYR A 43 12.20 2.69 11.35
C TYR A 43 11.77 4.11 11.75
N PHE A 44 10.97 4.74 10.91
CA PHE A 44 10.21 5.93 11.28
C PHE A 44 8.83 5.50 11.77
N ASP A 45 8.42 5.98 12.93
CA ASP A 45 7.09 5.70 13.49
C ASP A 45 6.05 6.59 12.76
N THR A 46 5.84 6.30 11.49
CA THR A 46 4.83 7.00 10.70
C THR A 46 3.46 6.68 11.27
N LYS A 47 2.94 7.58 12.08
CA LYS A 47 1.60 7.48 12.67
C LYS A 47 0.55 7.86 11.63
N LEU A 48 0.31 7.00 10.67
CA LEU A 48 -0.85 7.15 9.82
C LEU A 48 -2.09 6.69 10.58
N ALA A 49 -2.71 7.59 11.31
CA ALA A 49 -4.07 7.38 11.78
C ALA A 49 -5.02 7.64 10.61
N ILE A 50 -5.22 6.63 9.76
CA ILE A 50 -6.35 6.67 8.83
C ILE A 50 -7.59 6.48 9.68
N ASP A 51 -8.25 7.59 10.02
CA ASP A 51 -9.58 7.58 10.65
C ASP A 51 -10.54 6.80 9.73
N LYS A 52 -11.42 6.01 10.30
CA LYS A 52 -12.52 5.31 9.61
C LYS A 52 -13.29 6.20 8.62
N ARG A 53 -13.36 7.50 8.88
CA ARG A 53 -13.96 8.51 7.99
C ARG A 53 -13.11 8.76 6.74
N GLY A 54 -11.80 8.65 6.83
CA GLY A 54 -10.90 8.93 5.70
C GLY A 54 -11.09 8.00 4.52
N ILE A 55 -11.57 6.78 4.75
CA ILE A 55 -11.79 5.79 3.68
C ILE A 55 -13.10 6.04 2.94
N TYR A 56 -14.15 6.47 3.64
CA TYR A 56 -15.40 6.84 3.01
C TYR A 56 -15.28 8.17 2.24
N ASP A 57 -14.31 9.01 2.62
CA ASP A 57 -14.02 10.28 1.97
C ASP A 57 -12.52 10.41 1.63
N PHE A 58 -12.00 9.39 0.93
CA PHE A 58 -10.59 9.35 0.54
C PHE A 58 -10.15 10.56 -0.27
N LYS A 59 -11.07 11.21 -0.99
CA LYS A 59 -10.76 12.42 -1.78
C LYS A 59 -10.38 13.58 -0.86
N ASN A 60 -11.15 13.80 0.19
CA ASN A 60 -10.82 14.81 1.21
C ASN A 60 -9.60 14.39 2.02
N TYR A 61 -9.45 13.11 2.34
CA TYR A 61 -8.26 12.61 3.00
C TYR A 61 -7.00 12.93 2.19
N ILE A 62 -6.97 12.60 0.90
CA ILE A 62 -5.83 12.90 0.02
C ILE A 62 -5.60 14.42 -0.07
N THR A 63 -6.65 15.20 -0.27
CA THR A 63 -6.54 16.66 -0.35
C THR A 63 -5.91 17.27 0.91
N ASN A 64 -6.31 16.80 2.08
CA ASN A 64 -5.84 17.36 3.35
C ASN A 64 -4.44 16.87 3.74
N HIS A 65 -4.16 15.58 3.58
CA HIS A 65 -2.89 14.99 4.00
C HIS A 65 -1.76 15.20 2.98
N PHE A 66 -2.10 15.38 1.71
CA PHE A 66 -1.14 15.66 0.65
C PHE A 66 -1.23 17.12 0.14
N ALA A 67 -1.66 18.06 1.00
CA ALA A 67 -1.77 19.48 0.63
C ALA A 67 -0.43 20.10 0.16
N TYR A 68 0.70 19.50 0.55
CA TYR A 68 2.04 19.89 0.10
C TYR A 68 2.37 19.42 -1.34
N LYS A 69 1.64 18.44 -1.88
CA LYS A 69 1.76 18.03 -3.28
C LYS A 69 0.95 18.94 -4.19
N SER A 70 1.34 19.03 -5.46
CA SER A 70 0.56 19.77 -6.46
C SER A 70 -0.84 19.15 -6.64
N GLU A 71 -1.81 19.95 -7.08
CA GLU A 71 -3.17 19.48 -7.38
C GLU A 71 -3.14 18.26 -8.33
N TYR A 72 -2.27 18.29 -9.33
CA TYR A 72 -2.16 17.20 -10.30
C TYR A 72 -1.62 15.91 -9.67
N GLU A 73 -0.64 15.98 -8.75
CA GLU A 73 -0.17 14.81 -8.01
C GLU A 73 -1.28 14.23 -7.12
N GLN A 74 -2.03 15.10 -6.44
CA GLN A 74 -3.19 14.69 -5.65
C GLN A 74 -4.26 14.02 -6.52
N ASP A 75 -4.51 14.55 -7.72
CA ASP A 75 -5.50 13.98 -8.64
C ASP A 75 -5.08 12.60 -9.15
N ILE A 76 -3.79 12.38 -9.42
CA ILE A 76 -3.28 11.04 -9.74
C ILE A 76 -3.49 10.08 -8.57
N LEU A 77 -3.19 10.47 -7.32
CA LEU A 77 -3.43 9.63 -6.14
C LEU A 77 -4.93 9.31 -5.98
N LYS A 78 -5.81 10.30 -6.18
CA LYS A 78 -7.27 10.09 -6.17
C LYS A 78 -7.73 9.12 -7.27
N GLN A 79 -7.14 9.21 -8.46
CA GLN A 79 -7.42 8.29 -9.56
C GLN A 79 -6.96 6.86 -9.23
N ILE A 80 -5.75 6.69 -8.66
CA ILE A 80 -5.26 5.38 -8.22
C ILE A 80 -6.26 4.73 -7.26
N VAL A 81 -6.70 5.46 -6.23
CA VAL A 81 -7.70 4.96 -5.27
C VAL A 81 -9.04 4.68 -5.95
N SER A 82 -9.51 5.58 -6.83
CA SER A 82 -10.77 5.38 -7.54
C SER A 82 -10.77 4.13 -8.42
N ILE A 83 -9.66 3.84 -9.09
CA ILE A 83 -9.48 2.61 -9.87
C ILE A 83 -9.53 1.38 -8.98
N THR A 84 -8.84 1.42 -7.83
CA THR A 84 -8.81 0.32 -6.86
C THR A 84 -10.21 -0.11 -6.43
N ILE A 85 -11.10 0.84 -6.18
CA ILE A 85 -12.47 0.57 -5.70
C ILE A 85 -13.50 0.40 -6.82
N SER A 86 -13.08 0.50 -8.09
CA SER A 86 -14.02 0.51 -9.23
C SER A 86 -14.57 -0.88 -9.58
N SER A 87 -13.87 -1.95 -9.24
CA SER A 87 -14.23 -3.32 -9.60
C SER A 87 -13.64 -4.34 -8.63
N GLN A 88 -14.27 -5.51 -8.53
CA GLN A 88 -13.73 -6.69 -7.87
C GLN A 88 -13.04 -7.64 -8.88
N ASP A 89 -12.99 -7.29 -10.15
CA ASP A 89 -12.22 -8.00 -11.16
C ASP A 89 -10.85 -7.33 -11.34
N PHE A 90 -9.81 -8.07 -10.95
CA PHE A 90 -8.44 -7.58 -11.07
C PHE A 90 -8.04 -7.25 -12.52
N ASN A 91 -8.56 -7.94 -13.52
CA ASN A 91 -8.22 -7.65 -14.91
C ASN A 91 -8.73 -6.28 -15.37
N GLU A 92 -9.92 -5.89 -14.90
CA GLU A 92 -10.47 -4.55 -15.14
C GLU A 92 -9.66 -3.47 -14.45
N ILE A 93 -9.34 -3.66 -13.16
CA ILE A 93 -8.50 -2.77 -12.38
C ILE A 93 -7.13 -2.61 -13.06
N ASN A 94 -6.49 -3.71 -13.43
CA ASN A 94 -5.16 -3.72 -14.05
C ASN A 94 -5.15 -3.00 -15.42
N LYS A 95 -6.21 -3.12 -16.20
CA LYS A 95 -6.36 -2.38 -17.48
C LYS A 95 -6.41 -0.87 -17.25
N GLN A 96 -7.12 -0.43 -16.22
CA GLN A 96 -7.20 1.00 -15.85
C GLN A 96 -5.86 1.51 -15.31
N PHE A 97 -5.17 0.73 -14.47
CA PHE A 97 -3.82 1.06 -14.01
C PHE A 97 -2.81 1.22 -15.14
N ASN A 98 -2.90 0.37 -16.19
CA ASN A 98 -2.02 0.51 -17.35
C ASN A 98 -2.25 1.82 -18.11
N LYS A 99 -3.49 2.28 -18.22
CA LYS A 99 -3.80 3.59 -18.82
C LYS A 99 -3.22 4.73 -17.98
N LEU A 100 -3.45 4.70 -16.67
CA LEU A 100 -2.94 5.73 -15.76
C LEU A 100 -1.41 5.74 -15.71
N LYS A 101 -0.76 4.56 -15.77
CA LYS A 101 0.70 4.46 -15.89
C LYS A 101 1.22 5.18 -17.13
N SER A 102 0.58 4.96 -18.28
CA SER A 102 0.96 5.63 -19.53
C SER A 102 0.76 7.13 -19.45
N GLU A 103 -0.28 7.59 -18.78
CA GLU A 103 -0.51 9.01 -18.51
C GLU A 103 0.61 9.61 -17.64
N ILE A 104 0.95 8.99 -16.51
CA ILE A 104 2.03 9.45 -15.63
C ILE A 104 3.36 9.54 -16.41
N LEU A 105 3.67 8.52 -17.23
CA LEU A 105 4.90 8.50 -18.02
C LEU A 105 4.94 9.57 -19.14
N SER A 106 3.79 10.00 -19.62
CA SER A 106 3.69 11.02 -20.67
C SER A 106 3.86 12.45 -20.16
N LYS A 107 3.82 12.66 -18.85
CA LYS A 107 3.89 14.00 -18.23
C LYS A 107 5.30 14.35 -17.78
N SER A 108 5.61 15.64 -17.83
CA SER A 108 6.91 16.18 -17.42
C SER A 108 6.99 16.35 -15.89
N PHE A 109 7.03 15.24 -15.17
CA PHE A 109 7.37 15.27 -13.75
C PHE A 109 8.89 15.27 -13.53
N THR A 110 9.33 15.74 -12.37
CA THR A 110 10.69 15.40 -11.91
C THR A 110 10.78 13.87 -11.69
N ALA A 111 11.99 13.32 -11.84
CA ALA A 111 12.20 11.88 -11.65
C ALA A 111 11.66 11.37 -10.29
N THR A 112 11.86 12.15 -9.23
CA THR A 112 11.40 11.85 -7.88
C THR A 112 9.86 11.77 -7.78
N LYS A 113 9.17 12.78 -8.33
CA LYS A 113 7.69 12.80 -8.34
C LYS A 113 7.12 11.65 -9.18
N GLN A 114 7.72 11.40 -10.34
CA GLN A 114 7.30 10.30 -11.20
C GLN A 114 7.48 8.95 -10.51
N LEU A 115 8.60 8.73 -9.79
CA LEU A 115 8.83 7.51 -9.02
C LEU A 115 7.83 7.34 -7.88
N CYS A 116 7.49 8.41 -7.14
CA CYS A 116 6.45 8.37 -6.11
C CYS A 116 5.10 7.91 -6.68
N LEU A 117 4.64 8.55 -7.76
CA LEU A 117 3.34 8.24 -8.36
C LEU A 117 3.29 6.84 -8.99
N LEU A 118 4.36 6.44 -9.67
CA LEU A 118 4.49 5.09 -10.23
C LEU A 118 4.60 4.04 -9.13
N GLY A 119 5.32 4.31 -8.05
CA GLY A 119 5.42 3.44 -6.89
C GLY A 119 4.07 3.24 -6.22
N ALA A 120 3.32 4.31 -5.95
CA ALA A 120 1.97 4.26 -5.41
C ALA A 120 1.01 3.44 -6.31
N LEU A 121 1.11 3.59 -7.63
CA LEU A 121 0.32 2.81 -8.59
C LEU A 121 0.70 1.33 -8.57
N GLU A 122 1.98 0.98 -8.51
CA GLU A 122 2.42 -0.42 -8.44
C GLU A 122 2.09 -1.06 -7.09
N ILE A 123 2.11 -0.30 -5.99
CA ILE A 123 1.58 -0.72 -4.69
C ILE A 123 0.08 -1.02 -4.80
N ALA A 124 -0.72 -0.11 -5.34
CA ALA A 124 -2.15 -0.30 -5.52
C ALA A 124 -2.47 -1.56 -6.35
N ARG A 125 -1.76 -1.75 -7.45
CA ARG A 125 -1.89 -2.92 -8.31
C ARG A 125 -1.59 -4.22 -7.60
N SER A 126 -0.46 -4.26 -6.92
CA SER A 126 0.04 -5.44 -6.23
C SER A 126 -0.84 -5.80 -5.02
N SER A 127 -1.21 -4.80 -4.22
CA SER A 127 -2.12 -4.93 -3.09
C SER A 127 -3.50 -5.42 -3.53
N SER A 128 -4.12 -4.78 -4.54
CA SER A 128 -5.41 -5.24 -5.08
C SER A 128 -5.37 -6.71 -5.49
N LYS A 129 -4.33 -7.13 -6.21
CA LYS A 129 -4.17 -8.53 -6.63
C LYS A 129 -4.03 -9.45 -5.43
N TYR A 130 -3.18 -9.10 -4.48
CA TYR A 130 -2.89 -9.92 -3.31
C TYR A 130 -4.14 -10.14 -2.44
N TRP A 131 -4.86 -9.06 -2.15
CA TRP A 131 -6.00 -9.13 -1.24
C TRP A 131 -7.26 -9.72 -1.90
N LEU A 132 -7.45 -9.56 -3.21
CA LEU A 132 -8.49 -10.28 -3.95
C LEU A 132 -8.20 -11.79 -3.96
N ASP A 133 -6.93 -12.20 -4.13
CA ASP A 133 -6.52 -13.59 -3.99
C ASP A 133 -6.73 -14.11 -2.57
N ALA A 134 -6.27 -13.37 -1.56
CA ALA A 134 -6.43 -13.75 -0.16
C ALA A 134 -7.90 -14.00 0.24
N LYS A 135 -8.83 -13.23 -0.31
CA LYS A 135 -10.27 -13.43 -0.11
C LYS A 135 -10.79 -14.73 -0.71
N GLN A 136 -10.24 -15.17 -1.84
CA GLN A 136 -10.76 -16.29 -2.63
C GLN A 136 -9.98 -17.59 -2.43
N ASN A 137 -8.71 -17.50 -2.06
CA ASN A 137 -7.78 -18.62 -2.03
C ASN A 137 -7.52 -19.07 -0.59
N GLN A 138 -8.07 -20.22 -0.20
CA GLN A 138 -7.90 -20.81 1.13
C GLN A 138 -6.46 -21.14 1.49
N LEU A 139 -5.56 -21.24 0.51
CA LEU A 139 -4.13 -21.46 0.74
C LEU A 139 -3.39 -20.16 1.08
N ASN A 140 -4.02 -19.01 0.90
CA ASN A 140 -3.42 -17.75 1.30
C ASN A 140 -3.40 -17.61 2.83
N PRO A 141 -2.25 -17.32 3.47
CA PRO A 141 -2.14 -17.26 4.93
C PRO A 141 -3.12 -16.29 5.60
N TYR A 142 -3.55 -15.27 4.89
CA TYR A 142 -4.50 -14.28 5.40
C TYR A 142 -5.97 -14.67 5.18
N HIS A 143 -6.26 -15.72 4.42
CA HIS A 143 -7.63 -16.12 4.11
C HIS A 143 -8.49 -16.29 5.37
N GLN A 144 -7.93 -16.88 6.44
CA GLN A 144 -8.60 -17.11 7.72
C GLN A 144 -9.22 -15.84 8.35
N PHE A 145 -8.69 -14.67 8.04
CA PHE A 145 -9.21 -13.41 8.56
C PHE A 145 -10.41 -12.89 7.76
N PHE A 146 -10.68 -13.48 6.59
CA PHE A 146 -11.80 -13.08 5.71
C PHE A 146 -13.06 -13.93 5.90
N GLU A 147 -12.93 -15.17 6.36
CA GLU A 147 -14.06 -16.09 6.53
C GLU A 147 -15.13 -15.53 7.46
N ASN A 148 -14.75 -14.72 8.45
CA ASN A 148 -15.64 -14.12 9.44
C ASN A 148 -16.09 -12.69 9.10
N TYR A 149 -15.62 -12.10 7.99
CA TYR A 149 -15.89 -10.71 7.64
C TYR A 149 -16.73 -10.59 6.37
N GLN A 150 -18.04 -10.41 6.55
CA GLN A 150 -18.99 -10.16 5.46
C GLN A 150 -19.04 -8.68 5.02
N LYS A 151 -17.98 -7.89 5.23
CA LYS A 151 -18.01 -6.48 4.85
C LYS A 151 -17.71 -6.30 3.35
N PRO A 152 -18.59 -5.59 2.60
CA PRO A 152 -18.47 -5.43 1.15
C PRO A 152 -17.25 -4.58 0.72
N TYR A 153 -16.61 -3.85 1.63
CA TYR A 153 -15.57 -2.87 1.35
C TYR A 153 -14.13 -3.37 1.56
N PHE A 154 -13.96 -4.64 1.84
CA PHE A 154 -12.68 -5.30 1.84
C PHE A 154 -12.46 -5.97 0.44
N PRO A 155 -11.36 -5.87 -0.21
CA PRO A 155 -10.00 -5.47 0.15
C PRO A 155 -9.65 -4.00 -0.10
N ASP A 156 -10.59 -3.17 -0.54
CA ASP A 156 -10.35 -1.80 -0.98
C ASP A 156 -9.68 -0.94 0.09
N CYS A 157 -10.10 -1.14 1.34
CA CYS A 157 -9.61 -0.40 2.48
C CYS A 157 -8.11 -0.61 2.73
N VAL A 158 -7.66 -1.86 2.69
CA VAL A 158 -6.24 -2.18 2.88
C VAL A 158 -5.41 -1.55 1.78
N THR A 159 -5.87 -1.66 0.54
CA THR A 159 -5.17 -1.09 -0.61
C THR A 159 -5.08 0.44 -0.54
N ILE A 160 -6.13 1.12 -0.04
CA ILE A 160 -6.08 2.59 0.16
C ILE A 160 -5.02 2.94 1.21
N ILE A 161 -4.96 2.20 2.32
CA ILE A 161 -3.93 2.35 3.35
C ILE A 161 -2.54 2.21 2.73
N ASP A 162 -2.33 1.19 1.92
CA ASP A 162 -1.05 0.90 1.28
C ASP A 162 -0.59 2.03 0.36
N ILE A 163 -1.51 2.57 -0.45
CA ILE A 163 -1.24 3.71 -1.35
C ILE A 163 -0.82 4.94 -0.56
N CYS A 164 -1.58 5.28 0.48
CA CYS A 164 -1.31 6.46 1.29
C CYS A 164 -0.02 6.32 2.09
N MET A 165 0.21 5.16 2.71
CA MET A 165 1.44 4.88 3.44
C MET A 165 2.66 4.98 2.54
N PHE A 166 2.62 4.33 1.39
CA PHE A 166 3.72 4.42 0.46
C PHE A 166 4.05 5.86 0.07
N ALA A 167 3.03 6.65 -0.30
CA ALA A 167 3.25 8.01 -0.76
C ALA A 167 3.80 8.95 0.34
N ILE A 168 3.35 8.78 1.59
CA ILE A 168 3.85 9.54 2.74
C ILE A 168 5.27 9.10 3.08
N SER A 169 5.50 7.81 3.29
CA SER A 169 6.81 7.29 3.67
C SER A 169 7.87 7.59 2.62
N TYR A 170 7.52 7.53 1.33
CA TYR A 170 8.45 7.88 0.26
C TYR A 170 8.98 9.30 0.39
N ASP A 171 8.09 10.28 0.63
CA ASP A 171 8.49 11.67 0.81
C ASP A 171 9.32 11.85 2.10
N GLU A 172 8.91 11.24 3.20
CA GLU A 172 9.65 11.28 4.47
C GLU A 172 11.06 10.71 4.36
N TYR A 173 11.24 9.58 3.66
CA TYR A 173 12.57 9.01 3.43
C TYR A 173 13.44 9.91 2.57
N LEU A 174 12.90 10.57 1.55
CA LEU A 174 13.64 11.57 0.77
C LEU A 174 14.06 12.77 1.62
N GLU A 175 13.18 13.29 2.47
CA GLU A 175 13.49 14.39 3.40
C GLU A 175 14.58 13.99 4.40
N ASN A 176 14.68 12.73 4.76
CA ASN A 176 15.72 12.17 5.62
C ASN A 176 17.00 11.76 4.86
N GLY A 177 17.14 12.14 3.59
CA GLY A 177 18.36 12.01 2.80
C GLY A 177 18.56 10.66 2.09
N TYR A 178 17.54 9.80 2.04
CA TYR A 178 17.58 8.59 1.24
C TYR A 178 17.53 8.94 -0.25
N ASN A 179 18.25 8.20 -1.08
CA ASN A 179 18.08 8.35 -2.52
C ASN A 179 16.71 7.77 -2.98
N PRO A 180 16.20 8.13 -4.17
CA PRO A 180 14.87 7.73 -4.61
C PRO A 180 14.63 6.22 -4.63
N THR A 181 15.64 5.39 -4.95
CA THR A 181 15.52 3.93 -4.96
C THR A 181 15.44 3.36 -3.55
N GLN A 182 16.22 3.90 -2.62
CA GLN A 182 16.15 3.52 -1.21
C GLN A 182 14.81 3.93 -0.60
N ALA A 183 14.35 5.15 -0.88
CA ALA A 183 13.05 5.66 -0.45
C ALA A 183 11.89 4.79 -0.98
N GLU A 184 11.94 4.37 -2.26
CA GLU A 184 10.96 3.44 -2.84
C GLU A 184 10.90 2.11 -2.07
N THR A 185 12.06 1.53 -1.76
CA THR A 185 12.13 0.24 -1.06
C THR A 185 11.62 0.36 0.37
N ALA A 186 12.06 1.38 1.10
CA ALA A 186 11.65 1.63 2.47
C ALA A 186 10.15 1.93 2.59
N ALA A 187 9.63 2.77 1.71
CA ALA A 187 8.19 3.09 1.65
C ALA A 187 7.33 1.86 1.32
N ALA A 188 7.82 0.97 0.44
CA ALA A 188 7.13 -0.29 0.14
C ALA A 188 7.10 -1.23 1.35
N GLN A 189 8.12 -1.20 2.21
CA GLN A 189 8.15 -1.98 3.44
C GLN A 189 7.18 -1.44 4.48
N ASP A 190 7.09 -0.11 4.63
CA ASP A 190 6.11 0.53 5.52
C ASP A 190 4.67 0.25 5.07
N ALA A 191 4.40 0.33 3.76
CA ALA A 191 3.12 -0.05 3.20
C ALA A 191 2.79 -1.52 3.49
N ALA A 192 3.75 -2.45 3.32
CA ALA A 192 3.55 -3.86 3.61
C ALA A 192 3.25 -4.13 5.09
N TYR A 193 3.90 -3.41 6.00
CA TYR A 193 3.62 -3.52 7.43
C TYR A 193 2.18 -3.11 7.76
N GLN A 194 1.73 -1.95 7.29
CA GLN A 194 0.37 -1.47 7.54
C GLN A 194 -0.68 -2.35 6.86
N SER A 195 -0.39 -2.80 5.65
CA SER A 195 -1.20 -3.73 4.87
C SER A 195 -1.50 -5.01 5.64
N GLY A 196 -0.47 -5.65 6.15
CA GLY A 196 -0.62 -6.89 6.90
C GLY A 196 -1.37 -6.72 8.22
N LEU A 197 -1.14 -5.61 8.94
CA LEU A 197 -1.92 -5.29 10.13
C LEU A 197 -3.41 -5.12 9.81
N ALA A 198 -3.72 -4.39 8.75
CA ALA A 198 -5.10 -4.21 8.31
C ALA A 198 -5.71 -5.54 7.85
N GLY A 199 -4.94 -6.39 7.16
CA GLY A 199 -5.34 -7.74 6.77
C GLY A 199 -5.67 -8.63 7.96
N MET A 200 -4.82 -8.68 8.99
CA MET A 200 -5.07 -9.42 10.22
C MET A 200 -6.25 -8.87 11.03
N ALA A 201 -6.54 -7.60 10.93
CA ALA A 201 -7.75 -6.99 11.50
C ALA A 201 -9.02 -7.28 10.66
N GLY A 202 -8.96 -8.21 9.70
CA GLY A 202 -10.07 -8.56 8.81
C GLY A 202 -10.46 -7.40 7.87
N GLY A 203 -9.49 -6.57 7.49
CA GLY A 203 -9.73 -5.40 6.65
C GLY A 203 -10.54 -4.30 7.32
N ALA A 204 -10.66 -4.38 8.64
CA ALA A 204 -11.23 -3.27 9.35
C ALA A 204 -10.30 -2.06 9.17
N CYS A 205 -10.79 -1.05 8.46
CA CYS A 205 -10.24 0.29 8.50
C CYS A 205 -10.52 0.83 9.91
N VAL A 206 -9.79 0.33 10.90
CA VAL A 206 -9.99 0.61 12.32
C VAL A 206 -8.93 1.60 12.77
#